data_09e13dd85b1694902d352dbfcb69d862
#
_entry.id   09e13dd85b1694902d352dbfcb69d862
#
_cell.length_a   1.000
_cell.length_b   1.000
_cell.length_c   1.000
_cell.angle_alpha   90.00
_cell.angle_beta   90.00
_cell.angle_gamma   90.00
#
_symmetry.space_group_name_H-M   'P 1'
#
loop_
_entity.id
_entity.type
_entity.pdbx_description
1 polymer ?
#
loop_
_entity_poly.entity_id
_entity_poly.type
_entity_poly.pdbx_seq_one_letter_code
_entity_poly.pdbx_strand_id
1 'polypeptide(L)'
;METSTTIDLIRHGEPVGGKRYRGQIDDPLSEKGWRQMWEAVGDHHPWDRIVTSPLSRCRAFAEALGERHGIPVERDARLMEIGFGAWEGRTAEELLAEDPGRLHRFWSDPLNHTPPGAEPLPAFRDRVIAAWEDLLARHAGRHLLVVGHAGMMRMILRHVLDMPLERMFRIQIGNAAISRIRIDGEGEAALPRLLFHDGRL
;
A
#
# COMPACT_ATOMS: atom_id res chain seq x y z
N MET A 1 14.63 5.66 -27.30
CA MET A 1 13.68 4.72 -26.62
C MET A 1 13.00 5.53 -25.55
N GLU A 2 11.68 5.55 -25.52
CA GLU A 2 10.95 6.23 -24.43
C GLU A 2 11.29 5.55 -23.09
N THR A 3 11.62 6.38 -22.10
CA THR A 3 11.92 5.91 -20.74
C THR A 3 10.64 5.34 -20.15
N SER A 4 10.66 4.09 -19.68
CA SER A 4 9.51 3.46 -19.03
C SER A 4 9.89 3.05 -17.62
N THR A 5 9.12 3.50 -16.63
CA THR A 5 9.26 3.14 -15.23
C THR A 5 8.20 2.11 -14.88
N THR A 6 8.60 1.02 -14.23
CA THR A 6 7.65 -0.01 -13.76
C THR A 6 7.63 -0.03 -12.23
N ILE A 7 6.45 -0.05 -11.64
CA ILE A 7 6.28 -0.13 -10.19
C ILE A 7 5.33 -1.27 -9.85
N ASP A 8 5.83 -2.22 -9.08
CA ASP A 8 5.04 -3.24 -8.42
C ASP A 8 4.71 -2.78 -7.00
N LEU A 9 3.42 -2.67 -6.71
CA LEU A 9 2.92 -2.43 -5.35
C LEU A 9 2.55 -3.77 -4.74
N ILE A 10 3.08 -4.09 -3.57
CA ILE A 10 2.68 -5.30 -2.83
C ILE A 10 2.17 -4.93 -1.44
N ARG A 11 0.97 -5.43 -1.08
CA ARG A 11 0.46 -5.35 0.27
C ARG A 11 1.17 -6.36 1.16
N HIS A 12 1.48 -5.98 2.40
CA HIS A 12 1.96 -6.93 3.40
C HIS A 12 1.06 -8.16 3.55
N GLY A 13 1.64 -9.30 3.90
CA GLY A 13 0.93 -10.53 4.28
C GLY A 13 0.13 -10.36 5.58
N GLU A 14 -0.48 -11.44 6.06
CA GLU A 14 -1.27 -11.43 7.29
C GLU A 14 -0.39 -11.08 8.51
N PRO A 15 -0.72 -10.02 9.29
CA PRO A 15 -0.03 -9.72 10.53
C PRO A 15 -0.49 -10.64 11.68
N VAL A 16 0.29 -10.70 12.76
CA VAL A 16 -0.15 -11.37 13.99
C VAL A 16 -1.44 -10.75 14.54
N GLY A 17 -2.24 -11.52 15.27
CA GLY A 17 -3.48 -11.04 15.90
C GLY A 17 -4.71 -10.98 14.99
N GLY A 18 -4.66 -11.54 13.77
CA GLY A 18 -5.82 -11.69 12.88
C GLY A 18 -6.32 -10.39 12.25
N LYS A 19 -7.59 -10.36 11.81
CA LYS A 19 -8.20 -9.21 11.12
C LYS A 19 -8.58 -8.10 12.09
N ARG A 20 -7.91 -6.95 11.99
CA ARG A 20 -8.16 -5.73 12.81
C ARG A 20 -7.91 -4.48 11.97
N TYR A 21 -8.48 -3.36 12.39
CA TYR A 21 -8.07 -2.03 11.94
C TYR A 21 -6.74 -1.69 12.62
N ARG A 22 -5.63 -1.78 11.91
CA ARG A 22 -4.30 -1.56 12.51
C ARG A 22 -3.80 -0.14 12.35
N GLY A 23 -4.07 0.45 11.21
CA GLY A 23 -3.49 1.75 10.92
C GLY A 23 -1.98 1.72 11.12
N GLN A 24 -1.51 2.49 12.09
CA GLN A 24 -0.08 2.66 12.39
C GLN A 24 0.41 1.81 13.58
N ILE A 25 -0.45 0.96 14.17
CA ILE A 25 0.03 -0.07 15.12
C ILE A 25 1.04 -0.97 14.40
N ASP A 26 2.18 -1.21 15.05
CA ASP A 26 3.32 -1.91 14.44
C ASP A 26 3.36 -3.42 14.77
N ASP A 27 2.30 -4.15 14.40
CA ASP A 27 2.27 -5.60 14.48
C ASP A 27 3.15 -6.23 13.38
N PRO A 28 3.98 -7.25 13.69
CA PRO A 28 4.78 -7.95 12.70
C PRO A 28 3.94 -8.92 11.84
N LEU A 29 4.55 -9.47 10.79
CA LEU A 29 3.95 -10.56 10.01
C LEU A 29 3.80 -11.82 10.86
N SER A 30 2.68 -12.53 10.67
CA SER A 30 2.52 -13.90 11.14
C SER A 30 3.32 -14.87 10.26
N GLU A 31 3.52 -16.11 10.73
CA GLU A 31 4.12 -17.16 9.88
C GLU A 31 3.37 -17.35 8.55
N LYS A 32 2.05 -17.27 8.61
CA LYS A 32 1.21 -17.31 7.41
C LYS A 32 1.46 -16.10 6.51
N GLY A 33 1.60 -14.90 7.11
CA GLY A 33 1.92 -13.69 6.37
C GLY A 33 3.27 -13.76 5.66
N TRP A 34 4.28 -14.31 6.30
CA TRP A 34 5.58 -14.57 5.69
C TRP A 34 5.46 -15.50 4.48
N ARG A 35 4.74 -16.63 4.62
CA ARG A 35 4.52 -17.55 3.49
C ARG A 35 3.79 -16.87 2.34
N GLN A 36 2.73 -16.10 2.62
CA GLN A 36 2.00 -15.34 1.60
C GLN A 36 2.91 -14.41 0.80
N MET A 37 3.81 -13.68 1.49
CA MET A 37 4.73 -12.75 0.85
C MET A 37 5.73 -13.47 -0.05
N TRP A 38 6.34 -14.56 0.43
CA TRP A 38 7.28 -15.33 -0.38
C TRP A 38 6.60 -16.02 -1.57
N GLU A 39 5.39 -16.54 -1.39
CA GLU A 39 4.59 -17.14 -2.48
C GLU A 39 4.21 -16.11 -3.54
N ALA A 40 3.92 -14.86 -3.13
CA ALA A 40 3.51 -13.80 -4.05
C ALA A 40 4.64 -13.33 -4.96
N VAL A 41 5.88 -13.26 -4.45
CA VAL A 41 7.04 -12.87 -5.25
C VAL A 41 7.70 -14.07 -5.95
N GLY A 42 7.56 -15.29 -5.41
CA GLY A 42 8.17 -16.51 -5.95
C GLY A 42 9.68 -16.32 -6.18
N ASP A 43 10.13 -16.76 -7.35
CA ASP A 43 11.52 -16.59 -7.81
C ASP A 43 11.71 -15.31 -8.64
N HIS A 44 10.69 -14.45 -8.71
CA HIS A 44 10.72 -13.23 -9.49
C HIS A 44 11.38 -12.09 -8.71
N HIS A 45 12.45 -11.54 -9.22
CA HIS A 45 13.22 -10.46 -8.57
C HIS A 45 13.80 -9.45 -9.57
N PRO A 46 12.96 -8.89 -10.48
CA PRO A 46 13.44 -8.00 -11.55
C PRO A 46 13.69 -6.57 -11.06
N TRP A 47 13.56 -6.31 -9.76
CA TRP A 47 13.56 -4.97 -9.21
C TRP A 47 14.97 -4.40 -9.04
N ASP A 48 15.16 -3.19 -9.51
CA ASP A 48 16.38 -2.39 -9.27
C ASP A 48 16.46 -1.91 -7.82
N ARG A 49 15.28 -1.74 -7.16
CA ARG A 49 15.17 -1.22 -5.79
C ARG A 49 13.86 -1.64 -5.12
N ILE A 50 13.93 -1.77 -3.82
CA ILE A 50 12.75 -1.98 -2.97
C ILE A 50 12.54 -0.73 -2.12
N VAL A 51 11.33 -0.18 -2.11
CA VAL A 51 10.91 0.92 -1.23
C VAL A 51 9.83 0.40 -0.30
N THR A 52 9.93 0.69 0.99
CA THR A 52 9.02 0.10 1.98
C THR A 52 8.51 1.09 3.01
N SER A 53 7.28 0.89 3.46
CA SER A 53 6.80 1.45 4.71
C SER A 53 7.72 1.03 5.87
N PRO A 54 7.99 1.91 6.86
CA PRO A 54 8.82 1.56 8.01
C PRO A 54 8.15 0.59 8.99
N LEU A 55 6.83 0.36 8.87
CA LEU A 55 6.12 -0.57 9.75
C LEU A 55 6.62 -2.01 9.56
N SER A 56 6.81 -2.73 10.66
CA SER A 56 7.54 -4.01 10.72
C SER A 56 6.99 -5.06 9.76
N ARG A 57 5.67 -5.13 9.58
CA ARG A 57 5.00 -6.06 8.65
C ARG A 57 5.34 -5.85 7.16
N CYS A 58 5.84 -4.66 6.81
CA CYS A 58 6.34 -4.35 5.46
C CYS A 58 7.87 -4.41 5.44
N ARG A 59 8.51 -3.70 6.37
CA ARG A 59 9.94 -3.51 6.42
C ARG A 59 10.69 -4.84 6.55
N ALA A 60 10.26 -5.73 7.45
CA ALA A 60 10.97 -6.98 7.69
C ALA A 60 11.03 -7.87 6.44
N PHE A 61 9.94 -7.94 5.68
CA PHE A 61 9.94 -8.67 4.41
C PHE A 61 10.79 -7.99 3.33
N ALA A 62 10.67 -6.66 3.21
CA ALA A 62 11.45 -5.90 2.23
C ALA A 62 12.97 -6.07 2.46
N GLU A 63 13.41 -6.03 3.71
CA GLU A 63 14.81 -6.23 4.11
C GLU A 63 15.27 -7.67 3.81
N ALA A 64 14.47 -8.67 4.16
CA ALA A 64 14.79 -10.08 3.87
C ALA A 64 14.88 -10.38 2.36
N LEU A 65 13.98 -9.80 1.56
CA LEU A 65 14.00 -9.92 0.10
C LEU A 65 15.22 -9.20 -0.48
N GLY A 66 15.50 -7.98 -0.02
CA GLY A 66 16.66 -7.20 -0.45
C GLY A 66 17.99 -7.90 -0.12
N GLU A 67 18.13 -8.43 1.09
CA GLU A 67 19.31 -9.21 1.52
C GLU A 67 19.49 -10.45 0.66
N ARG A 68 18.41 -11.22 0.43
CA ARG A 68 18.45 -12.45 -0.35
C ARG A 68 18.93 -12.26 -1.79
N HIS A 69 18.57 -11.14 -2.42
CA HIS A 69 18.83 -10.89 -3.84
C HIS A 69 19.81 -9.74 -4.13
N GLY A 70 20.38 -9.13 -3.09
CA GLY A 70 21.30 -7.99 -3.24
C GLY A 70 20.62 -6.73 -3.76
N ILE A 71 19.30 -6.56 -3.51
CA ILE A 71 18.53 -5.41 -3.98
C ILE A 71 18.53 -4.33 -2.89
N PRO A 72 18.93 -3.07 -3.19
CA PRO A 72 18.91 -1.99 -2.23
C PRO A 72 17.50 -1.71 -1.69
N VAL A 73 17.38 -1.54 -0.36
CA VAL A 73 16.11 -1.26 0.33
C VAL A 73 16.12 0.15 0.91
N GLU A 74 15.05 0.88 0.68
CA GLU A 74 14.81 2.24 1.12
C GLU A 74 13.51 2.32 1.91
N ARG A 75 13.50 3.05 3.04
CA ARG A 75 12.30 3.24 3.88
C ARG A 75 11.73 4.63 3.65
N ASP A 76 10.41 4.73 3.49
CA ASP A 76 9.71 6.01 3.40
C ASP A 76 8.51 6.04 4.34
N ALA A 77 8.54 6.93 5.34
CA ALA A 77 7.47 7.08 6.33
C ALA A 77 6.14 7.56 5.70
N ARG A 78 6.20 8.23 4.56
CA ARG A 78 5.01 8.67 3.82
C ARG A 78 4.18 7.50 3.28
N LEU A 79 4.77 6.29 3.19
CA LEU A 79 4.11 5.05 2.75
C LEU A 79 3.44 4.27 3.89
N MET A 80 3.45 4.77 5.13
CA MET A 80 2.71 4.13 6.21
C MET A 80 1.21 4.06 5.91
N GLU A 81 0.52 3.09 6.53
CA GLU A 81 -0.94 2.97 6.43
C GLU A 81 -1.63 4.21 6.99
N ILE A 82 -2.87 4.46 6.57
CA ILE A 82 -3.70 5.50 7.16
C ILE A 82 -3.89 5.22 8.65
N GLY A 83 -3.73 6.25 9.48
CA GLY A 83 -4.04 6.15 10.90
C GLY A 83 -5.54 6.05 11.13
N PHE A 84 -6.00 5.00 11.81
CA PHE A 84 -7.42 4.78 12.11
C PHE A 84 -7.86 5.32 13.48
N GLY A 85 -6.97 5.96 14.25
CA GLY A 85 -7.29 6.57 15.54
C GLY A 85 -7.95 5.59 16.50
N ALA A 86 -9.14 5.92 17.02
CA ALA A 86 -9.86 5.11 18.00
C ALA A 86 -10.28 3.69 17.50
N TRP A 87 -10.13 3.41 16.21
CA TRP A 87 -10.40 2.07 15.69
C TRP A 87 -9.17 1.17 15.68
N GLU A 88 -7.98 1.71 15.92
CA GLU A 88 -6.75 0.92 15.89
C GLU A 88 -6.76 -0.19 16.95
N GLY A 89 -6.37 -1.39 16.53
CA GLY A 89 -6.39 -2.60 17.36
C GLY A 89 -7.75 -3.30 17.45
N ARG A 90 -8.83 -2.70 16.93
CA ARG A 90 -10.20 -3.21 17.04
C ARG A 90 -10.60 -4.04 15.81
N THR A 91 -11.47 -5.02 16.05
CA THR A 91 -12.11 -5.81 14.98
C THR A 91 -13.36 -5.10 14.44
N ALA A 92 -13.81 -5.50 13.24
CA ALA A 92 -15.07 -5.02 12.70
C ALA A 92 -16.28 -5.38 13.62
N GLU A 93 -16.26 -6.57 14.21
CA GLU A 93 -17.31 -7.04 15.12
C GLU A 93 -17.44 -6.17 16.37
N GLU A 94 -16.30 -5.82 16.99
CA GLU A 94 -16.28 -4.92 18.16
C GLU A 94 -16.83 -3.53 17.83
N LEU A 95 -16.49 -3.00 16.64
CA LEU A 95 -16.99 -1.69 16.20
C LEU A 95 -18.48 -1.71 15.87
N LEU A 96 -18.98 -2.80 15.25
CA LEU A 96 -20.39 -2.97 14.91
C LEU A 96 -21.26 -3.25 16.13
N ALA A 97 -20.71 -3.88 17.18
CA ALA A 97 -21.42 -4.10 18.44
C ALA A 97 -21.75 -2.78 19.15
N GLU A 98 -20.91 -1.75 19.01
CA GLU A 98 -21.16 -0.41 19.56
C GLU A 98 -22.11 0.43 18.69
N ASP A 99 -21.97 0.31 17.36
CA ASP A 99 -22.75 1.07 16.39
C ASP A 99 -22.83 0.30 15.06
N PRO A 100 -23.96 -0.40 14.81
CA PRO A 100 -24.14 -1.27 13.64
C PRO A 100 -24.00 -0.54 12.28
N GLY A 101 -24.21 0.78 12.25
CA GLY A 101 -24.09 1.58 11.02
C GLY A 101 -22.70 2.19 10.79
N ARG A 102 -21.80 2.11 11.76
CA ARG A 102 -20.51 2.83 11.76
C ARG A 102 -19.64 2.53 10.55
N LEU A 103 -19.41 1.24 10.27
CA LEU A 103 -18.55 0.85 9.16
C LEU A 103 -19.17 1.21 7.80
N HIS A 104 -20.49 1.05 7.66
CA HIS A 104 -21.18 1.41 6.43
C HIS A 104 -21.05 2.92 6.13
N ARG A 105 -21.24 3.78 7.13
CA ARG A 105 -21.07 5.23 6.96
C ARG A 105 -19.64 5.58 6.54
N PHE A 106 -18.62 5.00 7.19
CA PHE A 106 -17.23 5.25 6.82
C PHE A 106 -16.92 4.79 5.38
N TRP A 107 -17.32 3.57 5.01
CA TRP A 107 -17.02 3.06 3.66
C TRP A 107 -17.80 3.77 2.55
N SER A 108 -18.96 4.33 2.86
CA SER A 108 -19.79 5.07 1.91
C SER A 108 -19.36 6.51 1.74
N ASP A 109 -18.94 7.14 2.83
CA ASP A 109 -18.53 8.55 2.89
C ASP A 109 -17.37 8.75 3.88
N PRO A 110 -16.16 8.36 3.51
CA PRO A 110 -14.99 8.40 4.39
C PRO A 110 -14.50 9.82 4.71
N LEU A 111 -14.94 10.82 3.95
CA LEU A 111 -14.56 12.20 4.18
C LEU A 111 -15.32 12.80 5.39
N ASN A 112 -16.61 12.44 5.56
CA ASN A 112 -17.47 12.98 6.60
C ASN A 112 -17.62 12.06 7.82
N HIS A 113 -17.19 10.79 7.72
CA HIS A 113 -17.34 9.79 8.78
C HIS A 113 -16.01 9.22 9.26
N THR A 114 -14.97 10.05 9.34
CA THR A 114 -13.64 9.68 9.82
C THR A 114 -13.70 9.22 11.28
N PRO A 115 -13.03 8.11 11.67
CA PRO A 115 -12.95 7.70 13.08
C PRO A 115 -12.32 8.78 13.96
N PRO A 116 -12.70 8.90 15.22
CA PRO A 116 -12.11 9.87 16.14
C PRO A 116 -10.59 9.70 16.25
N GLY A 117 -9.85 10.80 16.07
CA GLY A 117 -8.38 10.80 16.11
C GLY A 117 -7.69 10.09 14.93
N ALA A 118 -8.43 9.69 13.91
CA ALA A 118 -7.85 9.14 12.69
C ALA A 118 -7.20 10.22 11.84
N GLU A 119 -6.27 9.80 10.98
CA GLU A 119 -5.67 10.65 9.98
C GLU A 119 -6.74 11.12 8.97
N PRO A 120 -6.87 12.42 8.72
CA PRO A 120 -7.79 12.92 7.70
C PRO A 120 -7.43 12.37 6.32
N LEU A 121 -8.42 11.88 5.57
CA LEU A 121 -8.19 11.27 4.25
C LEU A 121 -7.46 12.20 3.25
N PRO A 122 -7.70 13.55 3.22
CA PRO A 122 -6.90 14.45 2.41
C PRO A 122 -5.42 14.51 2.82
N ALA A 123 -5.10 14.49 4.12
CA ALA A 123 -3.72 14.49 4.61
C ALA A 123 -3.00 13.19 4.23
N PHE A 124 -3.70 12.05 4.37
CA PHE A 124 -3.22 10.75 3.89
C PHE A 124 -2.91 10.76 2.40
N ARG A 125 -3.83 11.30 1.58
CA ARG A 125 -3.61 11.51 0.15
C ARG A 125 -2.34 12.30 -0.11
N ASP A 126 -2.22 13.45 0.51
CA ASP A 126 -1.13 14.38 0.20
C ASP A 126 0.24 13.77 0.48
N ARG A 127 0.41 13.04 1.63
CA ARG A 127 1.70 12.40 1.92
C ARG A 127 2.00 11.20 1.02
N VAL A 128 0.99 10.38 0.67
CA VAL A 128 1.20 9.21 -0.19
C VAL A 128 1.50 9.64 -1.63
N ILE A 129 0.79 10.64 -2.14
CA ILE A 129 1.02 11.14 -3.51
C ILE A 129 2.36 11.87 -3.61
N ALA A 130 2.74 12.64 -2.60
CA ALA A 130 4.08 13.23 -2.56
C ALA A 130 5.20 12.17 -2.57
N ALA A 131 5.01 11.02 -1.87
CA ALA A 131 5.94 9.90 -1.96
C ALA A 131 5.96 9.27 -3.35
N TRP A 132 4.79 9.09 -3.96
CA TRP A 132 4.65 8.54 -5.31
C TRP A 132 5.37 9.40 -6.37
N GLU A 133 5.12 10.70 -6.38
CA GLU A 133 5.75 11.65 -7.32
C GLU A 133 7.27 11.70 -7.13
N ASP A 134 7.74 11.70 -5.89
CA ASP A 134 9.16 11.68 -5.55
C ASP A 134 9.84 10.36 -5.99
N LEU A 135 9.18 9.22 -5.85
CA LEU A 135 9.67 7.94 -6.36
C LEU A 135 9.82 7.94 -7.88
N LEU A 136 8.84 8.46 -8.61
CA LEU A 136 8.89 8.57 -10.06
C LEU A 136 10.03 9.47 -10.52
N ALA A 137 10.20 10.63 -9.87
CA ALA A 137 11.26 11.58 -10.21
C ALA A 137 12.68 11.01 -9.96
N ARG A 138 12.87 10.30 -8.82
CA ARG A 138 14.19 9.75 -8.45
C ARG A 138 14.58 8.49 -9.19
N HIS A 139 13.61 7.74 -9.69
CA HIS A 139 13.83 6.39 -10.23
C HIS A 139 13.27 6.21 -11.64
N ALA A 140 13.27 7.27 -12.45
CA ALA A 140 12.86 7.19 -13.85
C ALA A 140 13.60 6.06 -14.60
N GLY A 141 12.89 5.30 -15.41
CA GLY A 141 13.43 4.19 -16.18
C GLY A 141 13.77 2.92 -15.38
N ARG A 142 13.39 2.85 -14.09
CA ARG A 142 13.67 1.72 -13.21
C ARG A 142 12.44 0.82 -12.98
N HIS A 143 12.71 -0.39 -12.52
CA HIS A 143 11.68 -1.29 -12.00
C HIS A 143 11.77 -1.34 -10.47
N LEU A 144 10.71 -0.88 -9.79
CA LEU A 144 10.66 -0.78 -8.34
C LEU A 144 9.67 -1.77 -7.75
N LEU A 145 9.97 -2.27 -6.54
CA LEU A 145 8.99 -2.91 -5.66
C LEU A 145 8.67 -1.96 -4.51
N VAL A 146 7.39 -1.64 -4.32
CA VAL A 146 6.90 -0.87 -3.17
C VAL A 146 6.13 -1.79 -2.23
N VAL A 147 6.69 -2.03 -1.04
CA VAL A 147 6.09 -2.88 -0.01
C VAL A 147 5.31 -2.01 0.97
N GLY A 148 4.00 -2.20 1.01
CA GLY A 148 3.15 -1.32 1.79
C GLY A 148 1.82 -1.93 2.24
N HIS A 149 0.79 -1.10 2.26
CA HIS A 149 -0.49 -1.35 2.92
C HIS A 149 -1.66 -1.19 1.96
N ALA A 150 -2.83 -1.70 2.34
CA ALA A 150 -4.02 -1.64 1.51
C ALA A 150 -4.49 -0.20 1.24
N GLY A 151 -4.51 0.67 2.26
CA GLY A 151 -4.90 2.07 2.10
C GLY A 151 -3.93 2.83 1.20
N MET A 152 -2.62 2.67 1.43
CA MET A 152 -1.57 3.29 0.61
C MET A 152 -1.69 2.85 -0.86
N MET A 153 -1.85 1.55 -1.13
CA MET A 153 -2.01 1.05 -2.50
C MET A 153 -3.29 1.58 -3.15
N ARG A 154 -4.42 1.62 -2.42
CA ARG A 154 -5.66 2.24 -2.90
C ARG A 154 -5.46 3.69 -3.29
N MET A 155 -4.70 4.44 -2.49
CA MET A 155 -4.42 5.85 -2.74
C MET A 155 -3.63 6.05 -4.04
N ILE A 156 -2.62 5.23 -4.28
CA ILE A 156 -1.84 5.26 -5.52
C ILE A 156 -2.71 4.83 -6.71
N LEU A 157 -3.42 3.69 -6.60
CA LEU A 157 -4.26 3.17 -7.67
C LEU A 157 -5.38 4.14 -8.05
N ARG A 158 -6.07 4.74 -7.05
CA ARG A 158 -7.08 5.75 -7.34
C ARG A 158 -6.50 6.98 -8.05
N HIS A 159 -5.26 7.39 -7.70
CA HIS A 159 -4.58 8.51 -8.35
C HIS A 159 -4.26 8.18 -9.81
N VAL A 160 -3.65 7.02 -10.07
CA VAL A 160 -3.34 6.53 -11.42
C VAL A 160 -4.58 6.39 -12.31
N LEU A 161 -5.71 6.00 -11.73
CA LEU A 161 -6.98 5.80 -12.44
C LEU A 161 -7.88 7.04 -12.45
N ASP A 162 -7.42 8.16 -11.95
CA ASP A 162 -8.18 9.42 -11.82
C ASP A 162 -9.55 9.24 -11.13
N MET A 163 -9.59 8.39 -10.10
CA MET A 163 -10.80 8.13 -9.33
C MET A 163 -11.01 9.20 -8.25
N PRO A 164 -12.26 9.61 -7.96
CA PRO A 164 -12.56 10.47 -6.82
C PRO A 164 -12.05 9.89 -5.51
N LEU A 165 -11.56 10.76 -4.59
CA LEU A 165 -10.92 10.36 -3.34
C LEU A 165 -11.81 9.48 -2.47
N GLU A 166 -13.08 9.81 -2.35
CA GLU A 166 -14.08 9.09 -1.57
C GLU A 166 -14.41 7.69 -2.13
N ARG A 167 -13.95 7.37 -3.34
CA ARG A 167 -14.19 6.07 -4.01
C ARG A 167 -13.05 5.07 -3.83
N MET A 168 -11.94 5.45 -3.19
CA MET A 168 -10.76 4.60 -3.06
C MET A 168 -11.06 3.23 -2.43
N PHE A 169 -12.01 3.15 -1.52
CA PHE A 169 -12.36 1.90 -0.84
C PHE A 169 -13.13 0.90 -1.71
N ARG A 170 -13.50 1.27 -2.95
CA ARG A 170 -14.04 0.35 -3.94
C ARG A 170 -13.00 -0.60 -4.55
N ILE A 171 -11.71 -0.29 -4.35
CA ILE A 171 -10.61 -1.16 -4.77
C ILE A 171 -10.36 -2.17 -3.66
N GLN A 172 -10.59 -3.44 -3.93
CA GLN A 172 -10.28 -4.51 -2.99
C GLN A 172 -8.80 -4.91 -3.14
N ILE A 173 -8.09 -5.07 -2.03
CA ILE A 173 -6.68 -5.48 -2.02
C ILE A 173 -6.50 -6.57 -0.97
N GLY A 174 -6.17 -7.78 -1.40
CA GLY A 174 -5.90 -8.93 -0.54
C GLY A 174 -4.53 -8.84 0.16
N ASN A 175 -4.27 -9.74 1.13
CA ASN A 175 -2.93 -9.87 1.71
C ASN A 175 -1.97 -10.40 0.64
N ALA A 176 -0.76 -9.85 0.57
CA ALA A 176 0.25 -10.14 -0.43
C ALA A 176 -0.20 -9.92 -1.90
N ALA A 177 -1.32 -9.21 -2.11
CA ALA A 177 -1.78 -8.81 -3.43
C ALA A 177 -0.77 -7.89 -4.11
N ILE A 178 -0.52 -8.12 -5.40
CA ILE A 178 0.39 -7.33 -6.21
C ILE A 178 -0.38 -6.59 -7.31
N SER A 179 -0.01 -5.33 -7.53
CA SER A 179 -0.51 -4.52 -8.65
C SER A 179 0.68 -3.92 -9.39
N ARG A 180 0.68 -3.98 -10.71
CA ARG A 180 1.74 -3.42 -11.53
C ARG A 180 1.27 -2.19 -12.27
N ILE A 181 2.01 -1.11 -12.12
CA ILE A 181 1.83 0.14 -12.84
C ILE A 181 3.06 0.36 -13.73
N ARG A 182 2.83 0.76 -14.98
CA ARG A 182 3.87 1.22 -15.87
C ARG A 182 3.64 2.68 -16.22
N ILE A 183 4.68 3.46 -16.19
CA ILE A 183 4.69 4.87 -16.54
C ILE A 183 5.56 5.03 -17.79
N ASP A 184 4.95 5.39 -18.91
CA ASP A 184 5.64 5.69 -20.16
C ASP A 184 5.85 7.20 -20.24
N GLY A 185 7.09 7.64 -20.55
CA GLY A 185 7.48 9.05 -20.56
C GLY A 185 7.86 9.61 -19.18
N GLU A 186 8.16 10.91 -19.15
CA GLU A 186 8.61 11.64 -17.94
C GLU A 186 7.89 12.99 -17.82
N GLY A 187 7.83 13.53 -16.60
CA GLY A 187 7.24 14.84 -16.31
C GLY A 187 5.76 14.92 -16.71
N GLU A 188 5.34 16.02 -17.33
CA GLU A 188 3.94 16.24 -17.73
C GLU A 188 3.47 15.30 -18.85
N ALA A 189 4.39 14.69 -19.60
CA ALA A 189 4.08 13.70 -20.64
C ALA A 189 3.98 12.27 -20.08
N ALA A 190 4.21 12.07 -18.80
CA ALA A 190 4.13 10.76 -18.17
C ALA A 190 2.71 10.18 -18.25
N LEU A 191 2.60 8.96 -18.79
CA LEU A 191 1.33 8.25 -18.92
C LEU A 191 1.31 7.00 -18.04
N PRO A 192 0.74 7.06 -16.82
CA PRO A 192 0.64 5.91 -15.96
C PRO A 192 -0.46 4.95 -16.46
N ARG A 193 -0.17 3.65 -16.42
CA ARG A 193 -1.11 2.57 -16.80
C ARG A 193 -1.09 1.48 -15.75
N LEU A 194 -2.24 1.10 -15.25
CA LEU A 194 -2.41 -0.10 -14.45
C LEU A 194 -2.39 -1.33 -15.37
N LEU A 195 -1.36 -2.16 -15.28
CA LEU A 195 -1.23 -3.35 -16.13
C LEU A 195 -2.02 -4.54 -15.57
N PHE A 196 -1.99 -4.74 -14.26
CA PHE A 196 -2.86 -5.68 -13.55
C PHE A 196 -3.04 -5.28 -12.09
N HIS A 197 -4.08 -5.79 -11.48
CA HIS A 197 -4.43 -5.61 -10.07
C HIS A 197 -4.78 -6.96 -9.44
N ASP A 198 -4.33 -7.18 -8.18
CA ASP A 198 -4.52 -8.43 -7.42
C ASP A 198 -4.03 -9.67 -8.19
N GLY A 199 -2.98 -9.49 -8.99
CA GLY A 199 -2.36 -10.52 -9.80
C GLY A 199 -1.20 -11.22 -9.09
N ARG A 200 -0.53 -12.09 -9.84
CA ARG A 200 0.73 -12.76 -9.46
C ARG A 200 1.81 -12.40 -10.47
N LEU A 201 3.05 -12.44 -10.04
CA LEU A 201 4.22 -12.22 -10.89
C LEU A 201 4.60 -13.48 -11.65
#